data_964e5ce049b6fbbd0979210df4bd81e9
#
_entry.id   964e5ce049b6fbbd0979210df4bd81e9
#
_cell.length_a   1.000
_cell.length_b   1.000
_cell.length_c   1.000
_cell.angle_alpha   90.00
_cell.angle_beta   90.00
_cell.angle_gamma   90.00
#
_symmetry.space_group_name_H-M   'P 1'
#
loop_
_entity.id
_entity.type
_entity.pdbx_description
1 polymer ?
#
loop_
_entity_poly.entity_id
_entity_poly.type
_entity_poly.pdbx_seq_one_letter_code
_entity_poly.pdbx_strand_id
1 'polypeptide(L)' 'MEQSLALRELQIERKHFIIELRQNDRGRFLKITEEAHGRRNSVIIPSTGLDEFEELLDEVLTAGEDID' A
#
# COMPACT_ATOMS: atom_id res chain seq x y z
N MET A 1 -18.69 9.08 5.13
CA MET A 1 -17.75 9.07 6.27
C MET A 1 -16.69 8.01 6.05
N GLU A 2 -15.42 8.36 6.23
CA GLU A 2 -14.34 7.38 6.06
C GLU A 2 -14.22 6.48 7.29
N GLN A 3 -13.94 5.22 7.03
CA GLN A 3 -13.80 4.24 8.08
C GLN A 3 -12.56 3.38 7.80
N SER A 4 -11.75 3.17 8.82
CA SER A 4 -10.60 2.27 8.71
C SER A 4 -11.08 0.83 8.96
N LEU A 5 -10.84 -0.05 8.01
CA LEU A 5 -11.25 -1.44 8.12
C LEU A 5 -10.12 -2.32 8.63
N ALA A 6 -8.89 -2.03 8.25
CA ALA A 6 -7.72 -2.77 8.69
C ALA A 6 -6.48 -1.90 8.51
N LEU A 7 -5.54 -2.03 9.42
CA LEU A 7 -4.31 -1.25 9.37
C LEU A 7 -3.15 -2.11 9.86
N ARG A 8 -2.04 -2.03 9.15
CA ARG A 8 -0.79 -2.67 9.56
C ARG A 8 0.36 -1.71 9.34
N GLU A 9 1.39 -1.86 10.13
CA GLU A 9 2.58 -1.02 10.07
C GLU A 9 3.82 -1.87 9.93
N LEU A 10 4.81 -1.34 9.23
CA LEU A 10 6.04 -2.06 8.97
C LEU A 10 7.20 -1.07 8.95
N GLN A 11 8.23 -1.37 9.73
CA GLN A 11 9.46 -0.58 9.73
C GLN A 11 10.50 -1.33 8.91
N ILE A 12 11.01 -0.67 7.86
CA ILE A 12 12.08 -1.24 7.04
C ILE A 12 13.22 -0.22 7.00
N GLU A 13 14.33 -0.55 7.62
CA GLU A 13 15.48 0.34 7.77
C GLU A 13 15.01 1.65 8.41
N ARG A 14 15.14 2.80 7.75
CA ARG A 14 14.75 4.09 8.30
C ARG A 14 13.39 4.57 7.81
N LYS A 15 12.65 3.68 7.14
CA LYS A 15 11.34 4.02 6.61
C LYS A 15 10.23 3.31 7.36
N HIS A 16 9.18 4.03 7.63
CA HIS A 16 8.01 3.47 8.29
C HIS A 16 6.86 3.45 7.27
N PHE A 17 6.25 2.29 7.11
CA PHE A 17 5.14 2.11 6.19
C PHE A 17 3.87 1.81 6.96
N ILE A 18 2.78 2.45 6.56
CA ILE A 18 1.46 2.20 7.11
C ILE A 18 0.58 1.76 5.95
N ILE A 19 0.01 0.57 6.05
CA ILE A 19 -0.85 0.01 5.02
C ILE A 19 -2.24 -0.10 5.60
N GLU A 20 -3.19 0.62 5.01
CA GLU A 20 -4.52 0.73 5.58
C GLU A 20 -5.58 0.55 4.51
N LEU A 21 -6.54 -0.34 4.80
CA LEU A 21 -7.73 -0.48 3.97
C LEU A 21 -8.82 0.41 4.56
N ARG A 22 -9.32 1.34 3.77
CA ARG A 22 -10.33 2.31 4.20
C ARG A 22 -11.56 2.21 3.32
N GLN A 23 -12.64 2.77 3.82
CA GLN A 23 -13.91 2.79 3.11
C GLN A 23 -14.57 4.15 3.28
N ASN A 24 -15.16 4.64 2.22
CA ASN A 24 -15.99 5.85 2.26
C ASN A 24 -17.26 5.60 1.45
N ASP A 25 -18.04 6.67 1.19
CA ASP A 25 -19.30 6.55 0.48
C ASP A 25 -19.17 6.06 -0.96
N ARG A 26 -17.95 6.16 -1.51
CA ARG A 26 -17.68 5.76 -2.90
C ARG A 26 -17.13 4.34 -3.00
N GLY A 27 -16.78 3.73 -1.87
CA GLY A 27 -16.25 2.39 -1.86
C GLY A 27 -14.98 2.25 -1.05
N ARG A 28 -14.24 1.19 -1.32
CA ARG A 28 -13.02 0.88 -0.58
C ARG A 28 -11.78 1.32 -1.35
N PHE A 29 -10.72 1.59 -0.62
CA PHE A 29 -9.42 1.93 -1.21
C PHE A 29 -8.31 1.56 -0.25
N LEU A 30 -7.16 1.27 -0.81
CA LEU A 30 -5.96 0.98 -0.03
C LEU A 30 -5.14 2.27 0.07
N LYS A 31 -4.73 2.62 1.27
CA LYS A 31 -3.85 3.77 1.49
C LYS A 31 -2.52 3.26 1.99
N ILE A 32 -1.44 3.58 1.27
CA ILE A 32 -0.10 3.23 1.67
C ILE A 32 0.64 4.51 1.99
N THR A 33 1.11 4.64 3.23
CA THR A 33 1.81 5.82 3.68
C THR A 33 3.26 5.47 3.98
N GLU A 34 4.17 6.29 3.49
CA GLU A 34 5.59 6.15 3.78
C GLU A 34 6.03 7.36 4.61
N GLU A 35 6.70 7.10 5.72
CA GLU A 35 7.27 8.15 6.57
C GLU A 35 8.78 7.94 6.63
N ALA A 36 9.53 8.95 6.17
CA ALA A 36 10.99 8.88 6.17
C ALA A 36 11.55 10.30 6.14
N HIS A 37 12.63 10.50 6.89
CA HIS A 37 13.36 11.79 6.90
C HIS A 37 12.47 13.00 7.21
N GLY A 38 11.51 12.82 8.12
CA GLY A 38 10.59 13.89 8.51
C GLY A 38 9.53 14.20 7.48
N ARG A 39 9.41 13.39 6.44
CA ARG A 39 8.41 13.56 5.39
C ARG A 39 7.43 12.41 5.38
N ARG A 40 6.23 12.71 4.90
CA ARG A 40 5.17 11.73 4.82
C ARG A 40 4.53 11.79 3.43
N ASN A 41 4.51 10.65 2.77
CA ASN A 41 3.92 10.51 1.44
C ASN A 41 2.91 9.38 1.44
N SER A 42 1.81 9.57 0.71
CA SER A 42 0.76 8.54 0.64
C SER A 42 0.33 8.33 -0.80
N VAL A 43 -0.04 7.09 -1.11
CA VAL A 43 -0.67 6.76 -2.38
C VAL A 43 -1.98 6.05 -2.07
N ILE A 44 -2.96 6.24 -2.95
CA ILE A 44 -4.27 5.64 -2.79
C ILE A 44 -4.57 4.77 -4.00
N ILE A 45 -4.94 3.53 -3.74
CA ILE A 45 -5.25 2.56 -4.79
C ILE A 45 -6.71 2.16 -4.61
N PRO A 46 -7.58 2.50 -5.58
CA PRO A 46 -8.98 2.10 -5.50
C PRO A 46 -9.14 0.58 -5.47
N SER A 47 -10.14 0.11 -4.76
CA SER A 47 -10.34 -1.33 -4.59
C SER A 47 -10.62 -2.06 -5.90
N THR A 48 -11.11 -1.35 -6.90
CA THR A 48 -11.40 -1.94 -8.20
C THR A 48 -10.15 -2.46 -8.90
N GLY A 49 -8.97 -1.99 -8.50
CA GLY A 49 -7.70 -2.43 -9.08
C GLY A 49 -6.79 -3.17 -8.12
N LEU A 50 -7.25 -3.48 -6.91
CA LEU A 50 -6.39 -4.09 -5.91
C LEU A 50 -5.92 -5.50 -6.28
N ASP A 51 -6.80 -6.31 -6.86
CA ASP A 51 -6.41 -7.67 -7.26
C ASP A 51 -5.30 -7.62 -8.30
N GLU A 52 -5.46 -6.74 -9.28
CA GLU A 52 -4.46 -6.56 -10.33
C GLU A 52 -3.16 -5.98 -9.78
N PHE A 53 -3.28 -5.02 -8.87
CA PHE A 53 -2.11 -4.42 -8.22
C PHE A 53 -1.29 -5.47 -7.47
N GLU A 54 -1.95 -6.32 -6.71
CA GLU A 54 -1.30 -7.38 -5.94
C GLU A 54 -0.61 -8.37 -6.87
N GLU A 55 -1.28 -8.75 -7.96
CA GLU A 55 -0.74 -9.67 -8.93
C GLU A 55 0.51 -9.09 -9.62
N LEU A 56 0.45 -7.83 -10.03
CA LEU A 56 1.58 -7.18 -10.68
C LEU A 56 2.75 -6.99 -9.73
N LEU A 57 2.47 -6.73 -8.46
CA LEU A 57 3.53 -6.63 -7.46
C LEU A 57 4.29 -7.93 -7.36
N ASP A 58 3.57 -9.06 -7.29
CA ASP A 58 4.19 -10.37 -7.25
C ASP A 58 5.02 -10.65 -8.51
N GLU A 59 4.50 -10.26 -9.67
CA GLU A 59 5.22 -10.44 -10.94
C GLU A 59 6.52 -9.67 -10.98
N VAL A 60 6.49 -8.41 -10.52
CA VAL A 60 7.68 -7.58 -10.50
C VAL A 60 8.74 -8.15 -9.57
N LEU A 61 8.32 -8.58 -8.39
CA LEU A 61 9.24 -9.16 -7.42
C LEU A 61 9.84 -10.48 -7.92
N THR A 62 9.02 -11.31 -8.55
CA THR A 62 9.47 -12.58 -9.11
C THR A 62 10.44 -12.36 -10.28
N ALA A 63 10.11 -11.41 -11.15
CA ALA A 63 10.98 -11.09 -12.28
C ALA A 63 12.34 -10.59 -11.80
N GLY A 64 12.36 -9.81 -10.71
CA GLY A 64 13.59 -9.31 -10.12
C GLY A 64 14.48 -10.41 -9.59
N GLU A 65 13.90 -11.51 -9.12
CA GLU A 65 14.66 -12.65 -8.60
C GLU A 65 15.43 -13.37 -9.72
N ASP A 66 14.96 -13.28 -10.94
CA ASP A 66 15.60 -13.95 -12.08
C ASP A 66 16.76 -13.14 -12.66
N ILE A 67 17.00 -11.95 -12.16
CA ILE A 67 18.05 -11.07 -12.61
C ILE A 67 19.16 -11.03 -11.55
N ASP A 68 20.32 -11.50 -11.92
CA ASP A 68 21.50 -11.45 -11.03
C ASP A 68 22.44 -10.33 -11.43
#